data_2f531d174e38548001c939149fc73e8d
#
_entry.id   2f531d174e38548001c939149fc73e8d
#
_cell.length_a   1.000
_cell.length_b   1.000
_cell.length_c   1.000
_cell.angle_alpha   90.00
_cell.angle_beta   90.00
_cell.angle_gamma   90.00
#
_symmetry.space_group_name_H-M   'P 1'
#
loop_
_entity.id
_entity.type
_entity.pdbx_description
1 polymer ?
#
loop_
_entity_poly.entity_id
_entity_poly.type
_entity_poly.pdbx_seq_one_letter_code
_entity_poly.pdbx_strand_id
1 'polypeptide(L)'
;MIMGGTGSGKTTITQFLMANLFKYPIDIFAMDKLRGMCVFTNYMDGEYHDSESDGFKLNPFTLDDTNENREFLKTWLKYMAEVGVDEHEANKDINDTVDRIYDMKQDGQTLTLSDFIISLPSDSGEKSRLKIRFENYK
;
A
#
# COMPACT_ATOMS: atom_id res chain seq x y z
N MET A 1 1.46 -21.04 11.06
CA MET A 1 0.17 -20.69 10.44
C MET A 1 -0.96 -21.18 11.37
N ILE A 2 -1.93 -20.31 11.74
CA ILE A 2 -3.08 -20.67 12.60
C ILE A 2 -4.31 -20.79 11.72
N MET A 3 -4.90 -21.98 11.64
CA MET A 3 -6.10 -22.25 10.84
C MET A 3 -7.25 -22.72 11.72
N GLY A 4 -8.47 -22.45 11.32
CA GLY A 4 -9.69 -22.90 11.99
C GLY A 4 -10.94 -22.16 11.51
N GLY A 5 -12.11 -22.70 11.73
CA GLY A 5 -13.39 -22.07 11.40
C GLY A 5 -13.66 -20.79 12.21
N THR A 6 -14.71 -20.07 11.86
CA THR A 6 -15.18 -18.91 12.63
C THR A 6 -15.56 -19.36 14.06
N GLY A 7 -15.19 -18.59 15.06
CA GLY A 7 -15.45 -18.92 16.47
C GLY A 7 -14.48 -19.93 17.11
N SER A 8 -13.48 -20.43 16.39
CA SER A 8 -12.50 -21.43 16.91
C SER A 8 -11.42 -20.85 17.82
N GLY A 9 -11.50 -19.58 18.19
CA GLY A 9 -10.51 -18.95 19.10
C GLY A 9 -9.20 -18.48 18.45
N LYS A 10 -9.12 -18.43 17.12
CA LYS A 10 -7.90 -17.98 16.41
C LYS A 10 -7.39 -16.63 16.89
N THR A 11 -8.28 -15.64 16.93
CA THR A 11 -7.95 -14.28 17.38
C THR A 11 -7.43 -14.28 18.81
N THR A 12 -8.08 -15.04 19.71
CA THR A 12 -7.68 -15.16 21.11
C THR A 12 -6.28 -15.77 21.25
N ILE A 13 -5.99 -16.84 20.51
CA ILE A 13 -4.65 -17.44 20.51
C ILE A 13 -3.61 -16.46 19.96
N THR A 14 -3.95 -15.73 18.88
CA THR A 14 -3.03 -14.74 18.30
C THR A 14 -2.75 -13.62 19.30
N GLN A 15 -3.77 -13.07 19.95
CA GLN A 15 -3.61 -12.05 21.00
C GLN A 15 -2.77 -12.56 22.18
N PHE A 16 -2.99 -13.80 22.62
CA PHE A 16 -2.19 -14.41 23.68
C PHE A 16 -0.71 -14.54 23.28
N LEU A 17 -0.43 -14.96 22.04
CA LEU A 17 0.95 -15.05 21.54
C LEU A 17 1.59 -13.66 21.45
N MET A 18 0.88 -12.67 20.92
CA MET A 18 1.36 -11.28 20.84
C MET A 18 1.66 -10.73 22.23
N ALA A 19 0.75 -10.90 23.20
CA ALA A 19 0.98 -10.45 24.58
C ALA A 19 2.24 -11.07 25.21
N ASN A 20 2.56 -12.33 24.86
CA ASN A 20 3.80 -12.95 25.31
C ASN A 20 5.05 -12.45 24.57
N LEU A 21 4.91 -12.02 23.31
CA LEU A 21 6.01 -11.46 22.53
C LEU A 21 6.43 -10.07 23.01
N PHE A 22 5.52 -9.27 23.59
CA PHE A 22 5.85 -7.96 24.18
C PHE A 22 6.83 -8.01 25.37
N LYS A 23 7.20 -9.20 25.85
CA LYS A 23 8.33 -9.37 26.78
C LYS A 23 9.69 -9.09 26.14
N TYR A 24 9.74 -9.06 24.82
CA TYR A 24 10.94 -8.80 24.04
C TYR A 24 10.85 -7.40 23.40
N PRO A 25 11.97 -6.73 23.15
CA PRO A 25 11.97 -5.42 22.46
C PRO A 25 11.69 -5.63 20.96
N ILE A 26 10.43 -5.80 20.61
CA ILE A 26 9.98 -6.02 19.23
C ILE A 26 8.78 -5.13 18.92
N ASP A 27 8.68 -4.72 17.67
CA ASP A 27 7.49 -4.09 17.12
C ASP A 27 6.61 -5.15 16.47
N ILE A 28 5.30 -5.05 16.68
CA ILE A 28 4.32 -5.96 16.10
C ILE A 28 3.40 -5.15 15.18
N PHE A 29 3.34 -5.54 13.93
CA PHE A 29 2.41 -5.00 12.95
C PHE A 29 1.36 -6.07 12.60
N ALA A 30 0.07 -5.72 12.68
CA ALA A 30 -1.02 -6.64 12.38
C ALA A 30 -2.05 -6.01 11.44
N MET A 31 -2.51 -6.79 10.45
CA MET A 31 -3.65 -6.44 9.61
C MET A 31 -4.87 -7.24 10.06
N ASP A 32 -5.93 -6.54 10.44
CA ASP A 32 -7.15 -7.14 10.96
C ASP A 32 -8.37 -6.76 10.11
N LYS A 33 -9.03 -7.74 9.53
CA LYS A 33 -10.17 -7.52 8.64
C LYS A 33 -11.47 -7.20 9.40
N LEU A 34 -11.63 -7.69 10.62
CA LEU A 34 -12.91 -7.70 11.34
C LEU A 34 -12.86 -6.95 12.69
N ARG A 35 -11.89 -6.05 12.86
CA ARG A 35 -11.70 -5.25 14.08
C ARG A 35 -11.54 -6.07 15.38
N GLY A 36 -11.24 -7.35 15.27
CA GLY A 36 -11.04 -8.25 16.42
C GLY A 36 -9.83 -7.89 17.28
N MET A 37 -8.88 -7.15 16.73
CA MET A 37 -7.68 -6.68 17.41
C MET A 37 -7.81 -5.30 18.06
N CYS A 38 -8.85 -4.54 17.76
CA CYS A 38 -9.01 -3.15 18.21
C CYS A 38 -8.87 -3.01 19.74
N VAL A 39 -9.66 -3.79 20.50
CA VAL A 39 -9.65 -3.75 21.97
C VAL A 39 -8.28 -4.20 22.52
N PHE A 40 -7.70 -5.23 21.94
CA PHE A 40 -6.40 -5.74 22.35
C PHE A 40 -5.29 -4.72 22.09
N THR A 41 -5.25 -4.10 20.91
CA THR A 41 -4.26 -3.08 20.56
C THR A 41 -4.33 -1.90 21.51
N ASN A 42 -5.52 -1.37 21.77
CA ASN A 42 -5.70 -0.27 22.73
C ASN A 42 -5.31 -0.67 24.17
N TYR A 43 -5.59 -1.90 24.59
CA TYR A 43 -5.19 -2.41 25.91
C TYR A 43 -3.67 -2.51 26.06
N MET A 44 -2.97 -2.81 24.97
CA MET A 44 -1.50 -2.91 24.93
C MET A 44 -0.81 -1.57 24.63
N ASP A 45 -1.55 -0.46 24.67
CA ASP A 45 -1.07 0.91 24.38
C ASP A 45 -0.47 1.05 22.98
N GLY A 46 -1.03 0.30 22.02
CA GLY A 46 -0.67 0.35 20.60
C GLY A 46 -1.57 1.27 19.79
N GLU A 47 -1.13 1.59 18.57
CA GLU A 47 -1.92 2.38 17.62
C GLU A 47 -2.83 1.48 16.78
N TYR A 48 -4.11 1.77 16.76
CA TYR A 48 -5.10 1.09 15.92
C TYR A 48 -5.71 2.05 14.91
N HIS A 49 -5.50 1.79 13.63
CA HIS A 49 -6.05 2.57 12.52
C HIS A 49 -7.16 1.79 11.82
N ASP A 50 -8.34 2.40 11.73
CA ASP A 50 -9.49 1.83 11.03
C ASP A 50 -9.68 2.53 9.68
N SER A 51 -9.54 1.77 8.59
CA SER A 51 -9.68 2.30 7.23
C SER A 51 -11.06 2.88 6.92
N GLU A 52 -12.11 2.49 7.68
CA GLU A 52 -13.47 2.99 7.45
C GLU A 52 -13.79 4.25 8.28
N SER A 53 -13.28 4.34 9.51
CA SER A 53 -13.61 5.44 10.42
C SER A 53 -12.56 6.55 10.46
N ASP A 54 -11.28 6.23 10.39
CA ASP A 54 -10.20 7.18 10.63
C ASP A 54 -9.64 7.80 9.35
N GLY A 55 -10.17 7.41 8.18
CA GLY A 55 -9.65 7.90 6.90
C GLY A 55 -8.16 7.59 6.72
N PHE A 56 -7.70 6.42 7.21
CA PHE A 56 -6.33 5.98 7.09
C PHE A 56 -5.88 6.03 5.62
N LYS A 57 -4.90 6.87 5.35
CA LYS A 57 -4.38 7.07 4.00
C LYS A 57 -2.93 6.68 3.97
N LEU A 58 -2.59 5.73 3.11
CA LEU A 58 -1.22 5.37 2.80
C LEU A 58 -0.78 6.10 1.52
N ASN A 59 0.33 6.80 1.61
CA ASN A 59 0.98 7.35 0.43
C ASN A 59 2.33 6.66 0.22
N PRO A 60 2.42 5.64 -0.65
CA PRO A 60 3.67 4.91 -0.87
C PRO A 60 4.76 5.74 -1.55
N PHE A 61 4.41 6.90 -2.12
CA PHE A 61 5.38 7.83 -2.70
C PHE A 61 6.17 8.63 -1.64
N THR A 62 5.87 8.46 -0.35
CA THR A 62 6.67 9.02 0.75
C THR A 62 7.90 8.20 1.09
N LEU A 63 8.03 7.00 0.52
CA LEU A 63 9.20 6.17 0.69
C LEU A 63 10.47 6.88 0.18
N ASP A 64 11.60 6.57 0.79
CA ASP A 64 12.89 7.08 0.37
C ASP A 64 13.19 6.71 -1.09
N ASP A 65 13.87 7.60 -1.81
CA ASP A 65 14.25 7.38 -3.20
C ASP A 65 15.42 6.38 -3.28
N THR A 66 15.07 5.10 -3.30
CA THR A 66 16.00 3.99 -3.53
C THR A 66 15.53 3.16 -4.71
N ASN A 67 16.46 2.45 -5.35
CA ASN A 67 16.09 1.56 -6.45
C ASN A 67 15.06 0.51 -6.03
N GLU A 68 15.17 -0.02 -4.81
CA GLU A 68 14.23 -1.01 -4.26
C GLU A 68 12.82 -0.43 -4.10
N ASN A 69 12.72 0.79 -3.57
CA ASN A 69 11.43 1.47 -3.40
C ASN A 69 10.81 1.87 -4.74
N ARG A 70 11.62 2.31 -5.72
CA ARG A 70 11.14 2.57 -7.08
C ARG A 70 10.58 1.29 -7.72
N GLU A 71 11.27 0.15 -7.63
CA GLU A 71 10.81 -1.14 -8.17
C GLU A 71 9.55 -1.66 -7.44
N PHE A 72 9.48 -1.47 -6.13
CA PHE A 72 8.27 -1.74 -5.37
C PHE A 72 7.07 -0.92 -5.89
N LEU A 73 7.24 0.39 -6.07
CA LEU A 73 6.19 1.27 -6.59
C LEU A 73 5.75 0.89 -8.01
N LYS A 74 6.71 0.59 -8.91
CA LYS A 74 6.41 0.12 -10.26
C LYS A 74 5.54 -1.14 -10.22
N THR A 75 5.91 -2.11 -9.38
CA THR A 75 5.17 -3.37 -9.23
C THR A 75 3.78 -3.13 -8.63
N TRP A 76 3.70 -2.32 -7.59
CA TRP A 76 2.44 -1.99 -6.93
C TRP A 76 1.47 -1.25 -7.86
N LEU A 77 1.94 -0.27 -8.63
CA LEU A 77 1.13 0.47 -9.60
C LEU A 77 0.62 -0.43 -10.74
N LYS A 78 1.45 -1.35 -11.24
CA LYS A 78 1.01 -2.34 -12.23
C LYS A 78 -0.10 -3.23 -11.68
N TYR A 79 0.03 -3.66 -10.43
CA TYR A 79 -0.97 -4.46 -9.77
C TYR A 79 -2.29 -3.70 -9.56
N MET A 80 -2.22 -2.43 -9.11
CA MET A 80 -3.41 -1.58 -8.95
C MET A 80 -4.14 -1.35 -10.26
N ALA A 81 -3.41 -1.11 -11.34
CA ALA A 81 -3.99 -0.87 -12.67
C ALA A 81 -4.35 -2.17 -13.41
N GLU A 82 -4.19 -3.33 -12.77
CA GLU A 82 -4.43 -4.66 -13.36
C GLU A 82 -3.73 -4.83 -14.72
N VAL A 83 -2.48 -4.32 -14.83
CA VAL A 83 -1.71 -4.39 -16.07
C VAL A 83 -1.16 -5.79 -16.25
N GLY A 84 -1.55 -6.44 -17.33
CA GLY A 84 -1.06 -7.75 -17.72
C GLY A 84 0.40 -7.74 -18.19
N VAL A 85 1.05 -8.90 -18.15
CA VAL A 85 2.42 -9.09 -18.65
C VAL A 85 2.53 -8.75 -20.14
N ASP A 86 1.46 -8.97 -20.89
CA ASP A 86 1.41 -8.76 -22.34
C ASP A 86 1.20 -7.27 -22.73
N GLU A 87 0.83 -6.43 -21.77
CA GLU A 87 0.63 -4.99 -21.98
C GLU A 87 1.96 -4.23 -21.90
N HIS A 88 2.84 -4.47 -22.87
CA HIS A 88 4.22 -3.94 -22.85
C HIS A 88 4.28 -2.41 -22.80
N GLU A 89 3.41 -1.69 -23.51
CA GLU A 89 3.36 -0.22 -23.49
C GLU A 89 2.93 0.31 -22.12
N ALA A 90 1.86 -0.23 -21.53
CA ALA A 90 1.39 0.16 -20.22
C ALA A 90 2.46 -0.10 -19.13
N ASN A 91 3.12 -1.26 -19.20
CA ASN A 91 4.23 -1.60 -18.31
C ASN A 91 5.38 -0.59 -18.41
N LYS A 92 5.75 -0.21 -19.64
CA LYS A 92 6.78 0.78 -19.91
C LYS A 92 6.38 2.17 -19.42
N ASP A 93 5.17 2.61 -19.72
CA ASP A 93 4.68 3.94 -19.32
C ASP A 93 4.67 4.11 -17.80
N ILE A 94 4.29 3.08 -17.04
CA ILE A 94 4.37 3.08 -15.58
C ILE A 94 5.82 3.21 -15.11
N ASN A 95 6.72 2.37 -15.64
CA ASN A 95 8.13 2.40 -15.24
C ASN A 95 8.77 3.76 -15.50
N ASP A 96 8.65 4.25 -16.73
CA ASP A 96 9.25 5.52 -17.16
C ASP A 96 8.65 6.71 -16.39
N THR A 97 7.36 6.64 -16.03
CA THR A 97 6.72 7.71 -15.26
C THR A 97 7.19 7.72 -13.81
N VAL A 98 7.31 6.56 -13.16
CA VAL A 98 7.87 6.48 -11.80
C VAL A 98 9.29 7.06 -11.76
N ASP A 99 10.17 6.62 -12.65
CA ASP A 99 11.55 7.13 -12.69
C ASP A 99 11.56 8.64 -12.94
N ARG A 100 10.78 9.13 -13.89
CA ARG A 100 10.71 10.56 -14.21
C ARG A 100 10.22 11.42 -13.05
N ILE A 101 9.18 11.03 -12.31
CA ILE A 101 8.66 11.85 -11.21
C ILE A 101 9.63 11.91 -10.04
N TYR A 102 10.38 10.83 -9.79
CA TYR A 102 11.43 10.84 -8.77
C TYR A 102 12.64 11.67 -9.20
N ASP A 103 13.06 11.59 -10.46
CA ASP A 103 14.17 12.38 -10.98
C ASP A 103 13.88 13.88 -11.04
N MET A 104 12.60 14.26 -11.17
CA MET A 104 12.14 15.64 -11.18
C MET A 104 11.73 16.16 -9.79
N LYS A 105 11.72 15.32 -8.77
CA LYS A 105 11.31 15.67 -7.42
C LYS A 105 12.22 16.76 -6.84
N GLN A 106 11.61 17.83 -6.35
CA GLN A 106 12.34 18.87 -5.64
C GLN A 106 12.46 18.55 -4.15
N ASP A 107 13.52 19.06 -3.51
CA ASP A 107 13.72 18.89 -2.07
C ASP A 107 12.50 19.37 -1.27
N GLY A 108 11.99 18.52 -0.40
CA GLY A 108 10.80 18.79 0.42
C GLY A 108 9.46 18.57 -0.28
N GLN A 109 9.43 18.19 -1.55
CA GLN A 109 8.18 17.85 -2.25
C GLN A 109 7.70 16.45 -1.84
N THR A 110 6.43 16.36 -1.45
CA THR A 110 5.74 15.08 -1.25
C THR A 110 5.02 14.69 -2.52
N LEU A 111 5.45 13.61 -3.17
CA LEU A 111 4.76 13.05 -4.33
C LEU A 111 3.50 12.30 -3.90
N THR A 112 2.52 12.27 -4.78
CA THR A 112 1.23 11.59 -4.58
C THR A 112 0.85 10.74 -5.78
N LEU A 113 -0.13 9.85 -5.60
CA LEU A 113 -0.73 9.11 -6.72
C LEU A 113 -1.31 10.04 -7.79
N SER A 114 -1.84 11.20 -7.38
CA SER A 114 -2.35 12.20 -8.34
C SER A 114 -1.25 12.77 -9.22
N ASP A 115 -0.07 13.06 -8.66
CA ASP A 115 1.08 13.56 -9.42
C ASP A 115 1.55 12.50 -10.43
N PHE A 116 1.56 11.23 -10.04
CA PHE A 116 1.85 10.13 -10.94
C PHE A 116 0.84 10.06 -12.10
N ILE A 117 -0.47 10.09 -11.80
CA ILE A 117 -1.53 10.01 -12.83
C ILE A 117 -1.45 11.19 -13.82
N ILE A 118 -1.20 12.40 -13.33
CA ILE A 118 -1.02 13.59 -14.17
C ILE A 118 0.20 13.41 -15.09
N SER A 119 1.26 12.82 -14.57
CA SER A 119 2.52 12.62 -15.29
C SER A 119 2.48 11.48 -16.32
N LEU A 120 1.47 10.61 -16.28
CA LEU A 120 1.30 9.57 -17.32
C LEU A 120 1.11 10.20 -18.70
N PRO A 121 1.65 9.57 -19.76
CA PRO A 121 1.45 10.05 -21.14
C PRO A 121 -0.02 10.22 -21.50
N SER A 122 -0.35 11.29 -22.25
CA SER A 122 -1.74 11.68 -22.54
C SER A 122 -2.18 11.37 -23.97
N ASP A 123 -1.41 10.60 -24.74
CA ASP A 123 -1.75 10.33 -26.14
C ASP A 123 -2.97 9.41 -26.29
N SER A 124 -3.68 9.61 -27.39
CA SER A 124 -4.95 8.96 -27.73
C SER A 124 -4.84 7.43 -27.82
N GLY A 125 -5.77 6.73 -27.18
CA GLY A 125 -5.93 5.27 -27.28
C GLY A 125 -5.68 4.53 -25.95
N GLU A 126 -4.73 3.61 -25.92
CA GLU A 126 -4.44 2.77 -24.75
C GLU A 126 -3.92 3.55 -23.54
N LYS A 127 -3.20 4.66 -23.77
CA LYS A 127 -2.66 5.53 -22.72
C LYS A 127 -3.76 6.25 -21.92
N SER A 128 -4.87 6.59 -22.57
CA SER A 128 -6.05 7.12 -21.89
C SER A 128 -6.71 6.05 -20.99
N ARG A 129 -6.66 4.78 -21.41
CA ARG A 129 -7.20 3.66 -20.64
C ARG A 129 -6.42 3.43 -19.34
N LEU A 130 -5.10 3.60 -19.35
CA LEU A 130 -4.28 3.45 -18.16
C LEU A 130 -4.64 4.50 -17.10
N LYS A 131 -4.84 5.78 -17.49
CA LYS A 131 -5.31 6.82 -16.56
C LYS A 131 -6.66 6.48 -15.93
N ILE A 132 -7.60 5.97 -16.72
CA ILE A 132 -8.94 5.57 -16.25
C ILE A 132 -8.85 4.46 -15.20
N ARG A 133 -7.93 3.50 -15.36
CA ARG A 133 -7.73 2.43 -14.36
C ARG A 133 -7.35 2.98 -12.99
N PHE A 134 -6.61 4.09 -12.93
CA PHE A 134 -6.23 4.73 -11.67
C PHE A 134 -7.30 5.68 -11.11
N GLU A 135 -8.28 6.13 -11.90
CA GLU A 135 -9.33 7.06 -11.42
C GLU A 135 -10.18 6.48 -10.29
N ASN A 136 -10.30 5.17 -10.21
CA ASN A 136 -11.04 4.48 -9.14
C ASN A 136 -10.34 4.55 -7.76
N TYR A 137 -9.10 5.05 -7.70
CA TYR A 137 -8.27 5.09 -6.48
C TYR A 137 -7.93 6.52 -6.02
N LYS A 138 -8.59 7.53 -6.61
CA LYS A 138 -8.43 8.95 -6.20
C LYS A 138 -9.19 9.28 -4.93
#